data_34404d85562cfde054958475480b4d95
#
_entry.id   34404d85562cfde054958475480b4d95
#
_cell.length_a   1.000
_cell.length_b   1.000
_cell.length_c   1.000
_cell.angle_alpha   90.00
_cell.angle_beta   90.00
_cell.angle_gamma   90.00
#
_symmetry.space_group_name_H-M   'P 1'
#
loop_
_entity.id
_entity.type
_entity.pdbx_description
1 polymer ?
#
loop_
_entity_poly.entity_id
_entity_poly.type
_entity_poly.pdbx_seq_one_letter_code
_entity_poly.pdbx_strand_id
1 'polypeptide(L)'
;MNKKTDKKFHAGVDVSQDTLDVAARTDSGVEQRTAQFANTSAGHRQLIKWLTKGGRSARVVLEATGVYSLDLALALDAAKRIEVMVVNPRAAHKFAEACLQRSSTDATMAAALREYAARMEFVTWTAPSPQIRELRAIARRIAALTVEKSRELNRQHAAGATADTPAVVLNDVAVNVRHLQRRIDELERHALTLITADPELKPIYKRLLSVCGIADTTAIQLLGELLVLPADMSARQWVAHSGLDVRHVNSGTSVHKVPRISKQGDANIRRILYMPALVASQHEPHVHAFYEQLLAAGKKPLQALVAVMRKLLHALWGMLRTNTDWDGAKFRKLPQAA
;
A
#
# COMPACT_ATOMS: atom_id res chain seq x y z
N MET A 1 -28.79 26.56 -30.58
CA MET A 1 -27.71 25.64 -30.10
C MET A 1 -27.92 25.40 -28.62
N ASN A 2 -28.50 24.23 -28.26
CA ASN A 2 -28.72 23.85 -26.86
C ASN A 2 -27.38 23.51 -26.23
N LYS A 3 -26.86 24.36 -25.35
CA LYS A 3 -25.80 24.03 -24.42
C LYS A 3 -26.36 22.92 -23.48
N LYS A 4 -26.08 21.64 -23.79
CA LYS A 4 -26.10 20.60 -22.79
C LYS A 4 -25.01 20.99 -21.76
N THR A 5 -25.40 21.72 -20.74
CA THR A 5 -24.58 21.93 -19.56
C THR A 5 -24.30 20.55 -19.00
N ASP A 6 -23.05 20.13 -19.11
CA ASP A 6 -22.57 18.88 -18.56
C ASP A 6 -22.74 18.97 -17.04
N LYS A 7 -23.80 18.30 -16.54
CA LYS A 7 -24.18 18.35 -15.12
C LYS A 7 -23.32 17.35 -14.37
N LYS A 8 -22.01 17.62 -14.30
CA LYS A 8 -21.07 16.82 -13.52
C LYS A 8 -21.09 17.26 -12.06
N PHE A 9 -21.22 16.30 -11.13
CA PHE A 9 -21.03 16.52 -9.70
C PHE A 9 -19.59 16.28 -9.29
N HIS A 10 -19.10 17.13 -8.39
CA HIS A 10 -17.97 16.83 -7.54
C HIS A 10 -18.50 16.42 -6.16
N ALA A 11 -18.17 15.24 -5.72
CA ALA A 11 -18.64 14.69 -4.47
C ALA A 11 -17.47 14.21 -3.60
N GLY A 12 -17.57 14.46 -2.30
CA GLY A 12 -16.70 13.88 -1.28
C GLY A 12 -17.52 12.95 -0.40
N VAL A 13 -16.94 11.81 -0.05
CA VAL A 13 -17.54 10.84 0.84
C VAL A 13 -16.59 10.55 1.97
N ASP A 14 -17.01 10.89 3.18
CA ASP A 14 -16.37 10.41 4.40
C ASP A 14 -16.98 9.06 4.80
N VAL A 15 -16.10 8.08 5.07
CA VAL A 15 -16.50 6.68 5.24
C VAL A 15 -16.22 6.23 6.66
N SER A 16 -17.26 5.95 7.41
CA SER A 16 -17.17 5.25 8.69
C SER A 16 -17.58 3.77 8.56
N GLN A 17 -17.53 3.03 9.66
CA GLN A 17 -17.96 1.64 9.70
C GLN A 17 -19.40 1.47 9.24
N ASP A 18 -20.31 2.32 9.75
CA ASP A 18 -21.75 2.14 9.60
C ASP A 18 -22.39 3.15 8.64
N THR A 19 -21.74 4.29 8.43
CA THR A 19 -22.31 5.43 7.68
C THR A 19 -21.37 6.01 6.65
N LEU A 20 -21.97 6.65 5.64
CA LEU A 20 -21.34 7.41 4.59
C LEU A 20 -21.88 8.83 4.63
N ASP A 21 -21.04 9.79 5.00
CA ASP A 21 -21.39 11.21 4.93
C ASP A 21 -20.96 11.78 3.58
N VAL A 22 -21.89 12.39 2.86
CA VAL A 22 -21.69 12.79 1.48
C VAL A 22 -21.96 14.27 1.30
N ALA A 23 -21.03 14.97 0.69
CA ALA A 23 -21.23 16.33 0.17
C ALA A 23 -21.01 16.36 -1.35
N ALA A 24 -21.93 16.94 -2.09
CA ALA A 24 -21.82 17.06 -3.54
C ALA A 24 -22.15 18.47 -4.02
N ARG A 25 -21.52 18.90 -5.13
CA ARG A 25 -21.72 20.20 -5.77
C ARG A 25 -21.62 20.07 -7.28
N THR A 26 -22.43 20.81 -8.02
CA THR A 26 -22.27 20.94 -9.48
C THR A 26 -21.06 21.79 -9.84
N ASP A 27 -20.53 21.64 -11.05
CA ASP A 27 -19.43 22.46 -11.59
C ASP A 27 -19.70 23.96 -11.48
N SER A 28 -20.96 24.38 -11.74
CA SER A 28 -21.39 25.77 -11.60
C SER A 28 -21.45 26.27 -10.15
N GLY A 29 -21.35 25.38 -9.18
CA GLY A 29 -21.47 25.69 -7.74
C GLY A 29 -22.89 26.05 -7.26
N VAL A 30 -23.86 26.12 -8.18
CA VAL A 30 -25.24 26.57 -7.89
C VAL A 30 -26.01 25.53 -7.08
N GLU A 31 -25.80 24.25 -7.34
CA GLU A 31 -26.47 23.17 -6.61
C GLU A 31 -25.50 22.51 -5.66
N GLN A 32 -25.78 22.60 -4.35
CA GLN A 32 -25.07 21.89 -3.28
C GLN A 32 -26.03 20.96 -2.57
N ARG A 33 -25.56 19.76 -2.23
CA ARG A 33 -26.35 18.75 -1.54
C ARG A 33 -25.47 18.01 -0.53
N THR A 34 -26.08 17.64 0.59
CA THR A 34 -25.52 16.72 1.57
C THR A 34 -26.50 15.58 1.80
N ALA A 35 -26.01 14.41 2.11
CA ALA A 35 -26.81 13.25 2.45
C ALA A 35 -26.00 12.28 3.29
N GLN A 36 -26.66 11.44 4.04
CA GLN A 36 -26.05 10.33 4.76
C GLN A 36 -26.68 9.01 4.27
N PHE A 37 -25.85 7.99 4.11
CA PHE A 37 -26.27 6.64 3.71
C PHE A 37 -25.64 5.61 4.64
N ALA A 38 -26.26 4.44 4.75
CA ALA A 38 -25.65 3.33 5.45
C ALA A 38 -24.45 2.77 4.65
N ASN A 39 -23.37 2.39 5.32
CA ASN A 39 -22.23 1.74 4.68
C ASN A 39 -22.52 0.24 4.44
N THR A 40 -23.46 -0.02 3.57
CA THR A 40 -23.95 -1.35 3.18
C THR A 40 -24.13 -1.40 1.67
N SER A 41 -24.23 -2.59 1.09
CA SER A 41 -24.51 -2.75 -0.35
C SER A 41 -25.81 -2.04 -0.79
N ALA A 42 -26.81 -1.94 0.07
CA ALA A 42 -28.05 -1.20 -0.20
C ALA A 42 -27.79 0.32 -0.21
N GLY A 43 -27.08 0.82 0.81
CA GLY A 43 -26.71 2.24 0.91
C GLY A 43 -25.81 2.69 -0.24
N HIS A 44 -24.85 1.85 -0.67
CA HIS A 44 -24.02 2.12 -1.84
C HIS A 44 -24.86 2.30 -3.11
N ARG A 45 -25.84 1.43 -3.35
CA ARG A 45 -26.80 1.59 -4.47
C ARG A 45 -27.63 2.85 -4.37
N GLN A 46 -28.07 3.23 -3.16
CA GLN A 46 -28.82 4.47 -2.93
C GLN A 46 -27.95 5.70 -3.22
N LEU A 47 -26.71 5.73 -2.75
CA LEU A 47 -25.73 6.79 -3.04
C LEU A 47 -25.49 6.93 -4.54
N ILE A 48 -25.22 5.83 -5.26
CA ILE A 48 -25.03 5.84 -6.70
C ILE A 48 -26.25 6.43 -7.42
N LYS A 49 -27.45 5.98 -7.06
CA LYS A 49 -28.71 6.50 -7.61
C LYS A 49 -28.88 7.99 -7.33
N TRP A 50 -28.52 8.44 -6.13
CA TRP A 50 -28.61 9.85 -5.73
C TRP A 50 -27.64 10.72 -6.52
N LEU A 51 -26.40 10.30 -6.72
CA LEU A 51 -25.39 10.99 -7.50
C LEU A 51 -25.75 11.06 -9.00
N THR A 52 -26.33 10.00 -9.55
CA THR A 52 -26.60 9.87 -10.98
C THR A 52 -28.05 10.26 -11.36
N LYS A 53 -28.86 10.74 -10.42
CA LYS A 53 -30.25 11.14 -10.65
C LYS A 53 -30.36 12.17 -11.77
N GLY A 54 -31.29 11.93 -12.72
CA GLY A 54 -31.49 12.81 -13.88
C GLY A 54 -30.41 12.68 -14.96
N GLY A 55 -29.67 11.57 -15.00
CA GLY A 55 -28.66 11.29 -16.03
C GLY A 55 -27.33 12.01 -15.81
N ARG A 56 -27.06 12.48 -14.60
CA ARG A 56 -25.81 13.16 -14.23
C ARG A 56 -24.62 12.21 -14.20
N SER A 57 -23.41 12.76 -14.31
CA SER A 57 -22.15 12.08 -13.97
C SER A 57 -21.57 12.66 -12.69
N ALA A 58 -20.71 11.91 -12.03
CA ALA A 58 -20.06 12.36 -10.80
C ALA A 58 -18.57 11.98 -10.75
N ARG A 59 -17.77 12.89 -10.19
CA ARG A 59 -16.42 12.62 -9.68
C ARG A 59 -16.50 12.51 -8.17
N VAL A 60 -16.20 11.34 -7.66
CA VAL A 60 -16.31 11.04 -6.24
C VAL A 60 -14.93 10.84 -5.65
N VAL A 61 -14.61 11.59 -4.61
CA VAL A 61 -13.39 11.38 -3.81
C VAL A 61 -13.78 10.80 -2.48
N LEU A 62 -13.10 9.74 -2.10
CA LEU A 62 -13.20 9.13 -0.77
C LEU A 62 -11.81 8.88 -0.19
N GLU A 63 -11.71 8.84 1.13
CA GLU A 63 -10.48 8.55 1.82
C GLU A 63 -10.30 7.03 1.98
N ALA A 64 -9.05 6.55 1.87
CA ALA A 64 -8.70 5.15 2.10
C ALA A 64 -8.72 4.81 3.60
N THR A 65 -9.91 4.72 4.20
CA THR A 65 -10.13 4.39 5.61
C THR A 65 -10.13 2.87 5.86
N GLY A 66 -8.96 2.24 5.70
CA GLY A 66 -8.80 0.82 5.99
C GLY A 66 -9.70 -0.10 5.16
N VAL A 67 -10.43 -1.00 5.83
CA VAL A 67 -11.32 -1.99 5.17
C VAL A 67 -12.69 -1.42 4.84
N TYR A 68 -13.12 -0.36 5.53
CA TYR A 68 -14.51 0.15 5.43
C TYR A 68 -14.80 0.86 4.10
N SER A 69 -13.78 1.43 3.45
CA SER A 69 -13.94 2.17 2.20
C SER A 69 -13.89 1.30 0.94
N LEU A 70 -13.40 0.05 1.04
CA LEU A 70 -13.14 -0.79 -0.14
C LEU A 70 -14.43 -1.16 -0.89
N ASP A 71 -15.45 -1.63 -0.19
CA ASP A 71 -16.70 -2.06 -0.82
C ASP A 71 -17.41 -0.90 -1.52
N LEU A 72 -17.38 0.28 -0.91
CA LEU A 72 -17.88 1.49 -1.55
C LEU A 72 -17.07 1.86 -2.80
N ALA A 73 -15.73 1.83 -2.71
CA ALA A 73 -14.87 2.14 -3.86
C ALA A 73 -15.15 1.20 -5.04
N LEU A 74 -15.30 -0.11 -4.77
CA LEU A 74 -15.66 -1.12 -5.77
C LEU A 74 -17.04 -0.87 -6.38
N ALA A 75 -18.03 -0.50 -5.57
CA ALA A 75 -19.37 -0.20 -6.05
C ALA A 75 -19.41 1.06 -6.93
N LEU A 76 -18.61 2.08 -6.58
CA LEU A 76 -18.50 3.32 -7.36
C LEU A 76 -17.74 3.09 -8.67
N ASP A 77 -16.65 2.32 -8.67
CA ASP A 77 -15.88 1.98 -9.87
C ASP A 77 -16.70 1.20 -10.89
N ALA A 78 -17.54 0.27 -10.42
CA ALA A 78 -18.44 -0.49 -11.26
C ALA A 78 -19.63 0.34 -11.79
N ALA A 79 -19.89 1.53 -11.25
CA ALA A 79 -21.06 2.32 -11.59
C ALA A 79 -20.84 3.17 -12.85
N LYS A 80 -21.74 3.04 -13.82
CA LYS A 80 -21.75 3.91 -15.01
C LYS A 80 -21.87 5.38 -14.59
N ARG A 81 -21.12 6.26 -15.25
CA ARG A 81 -21.14 7.74 -15.04
C ARG A 81 -20.54 8.21 -13.72
N ILE A 82 -19.83 7.35 -13.00
CA ILE A 82 -19.05 7.73 -11.82
C ILE A 82 -17.57 7.49 -12.11
N GLU A 83 -16.77 8.50 -11.83
CA GLU A 83 -15.31 8.40 -11.72
C GLU A 83 -15.00 8.46 -10.22
N VAL A 84 -14.26 7.49 -9.70
CA VAL A 84 -13.89 7.44 -8.28
C VAL A 84 -12.40 7.69 -8.12
N MET A 85 -12.03 8.46 -7.11
CA MET A 85 -10.66 8.67 -6.66
C MET A 85 -10.55 8.29 -5.19
N VAL A 86 -9.62 7.40 -4.88
CA VAL A 86 -9.32 6.98 -3.50
C VAL A 86 -8.06 7.70 -3.06
N VAL A 87 -8.18 8.61 -2.11
CA VAL A 87 -7.07 9.44 -1.63
C VAL A 87 -6.45 8.90 -0.37
N ASN A 88 -5.15 9.17 -0.22
CA ASN A 88 -4.46 8.86 1.02
C ASN A 88 -5.00 9.73 2.17
N PRO A 89 -5.30 9.16 3.36
CA PRO A 89 -5.81 9.87 4.52
C PRO A 89 -5.03 11.14 4.86
N ARG A 90 -3.72 11.06 4.81
CA ARG A 90 -2.87 12.21 5.08
C ARG A 90 -3.04 13.34 4.06
N ALA A 91 -3.23 13.00 2.78
CA ALA A 91 -3.47 14.01 1.73
C ALA A 91 -4.82 14.70 1.95
N ALA A 92 -5.87 13.92 2.29
CA ALA A 92 -7.19 14.43 2.63
C ALA A 92 -7.13 15.40 3.82
N HIS A 93 -6.51 14.99 4.94
CA HIS A 93 -6.35 15.84 6.12
C HIS A 93 -5.53 17.10 5.86
N LYS A 94 -4.40 17.01 5.13
CA LYS A 94 -3.59 18.19 4.79
C LYS A 94 -4.33 19.16 3.88
N PHE A 95 -5.17 18.67 2.98
CA PHE A 95 -6.02 19.51 2.17
C PHE A 95 -7.10 20.20 3.00
N ALA A 96 -7.74 19.49 3.94
CA ALA A 96 -8.72 20.06 4.86
C ALA A 96 -8.09 21.16 5.74
N GLU A 97 -6.89 20.93 6.29
CA GLU A 97 -6.12 21.95 7.01
C GLU A 97 -5.82 23.19 6.13
N ALA A 98 -5.41 22.97 4.86
CA ALA A 98 -5.15 24.06 3.91
C ALA A 98 -6.40 24.88 3.56
N CYS A 99 -7.59 24.27 3.65
CA CYS A 99 -8.88 24.94 3.53
C CYS A 99 -9.32 25.66 4.82
N LEU A 100 -8.45 25.79 5.82
CA LEU A 100 -8.70 26.45 7.11
C LEU A 100 -9.87 25.82 7.90
N GLN A 101 -10.13 24.54 7.73
CA GLN A 101 -11.11 23.83 8.54
C GLN A 101 -10.64 23.76 10.00
N ARG A 102 -11.46 24.30 10.90
CA ARG A 102 -11.18 24.31 12.36
C ARG A 102 -11.83 23.10 13.08
N SER A 103 -12.88 22.53 12.49
CA SER A 103 -13.61 21.40 13.04
C SER A 103 -13.38 20.16 12.18
N SER A 104 -13.18 19.02 12.82
CA SER A 104 -13.09 17.71 12.14
C SER A 104 -14.34 16.91 12.51
N THR A 105 -15.33 16.93 11.63
CA THR A 105 -16.53 16.08 11.68
C THR A 105 -16.68 15.39 10.32
N ASP A 106 -17.41 14.29 10.27
CA ASP A 106 -17.63 13.50 9.05
C ASP A 106 -18.23 14.39 7.92
N ALA A 107 -19.18 15.27 8.26
CA ALA A 107 -19.77 16.22 7.31
C ALA A 107 -18.74 17.25 6.79
N THR A 108 -17.84 17.76 7.66
CA THR A 108 -16.79 18.72 7.24
C THR A 108 -15.72 18.03 6.42
N MET A 109 -15.39 16.78 6.72
CA MET A 109 -14.45 15.98 5.92
C MET A 109 -15.04 15.65 4.55
N ALA A 110 -16.32 15.24 4.46
CA ALA A 110 -17.01 15.05 3.19
C ALA A 110 -17.00 16.33 2.34
N ALA A 111 -17.20 17.50 2.97
CA ALA A 111 -17.13 18.79 2.27
C ALA A 111 -15.70 19.10 1.77
N ALA A 112 -14.66 18.79 2.54
CA ALA A 112 -13.27 18.93 2.12
C ALA A 112 -12.93 17.99 0.96
N LEU A 113 -13.35 16.73 1.01
CA LEU A 113 -13.15 15.77 -0.07
C LEU A 113 -13.88 16.20 -1.36
N ARG A 114 -15.06 16.83 -1.24
CA ARG A 114 -15.73 17.45 -2.38
C ARG A 114 -14.90 18.58 -3.01
N GLU A 115 -14.34 19.48 -2.20
CA GLU A 115 -13.45 20.53 -2.71
C GLU A 115 -12.17 19.94 -3.29
N TYR A 116 -11.65 18.84 -2.73
CA TYR A 116 -10.54 18.09 -3.30
C TYR A 116 -10.88 17.61 -4.72
N ALA A 117 -12.06 17.00 -4.90
CA ALA A 117 -12.54 16.53 -6.20
C ALA A 117 -12.64 17.64 -7.26
N ALA A 118 -12.91 18.90 -6.83
CA ALA A 118 -13.10 20.04 -7.72
C ALA A 118 -11.80 20.77 -8.05
N ARG A 119 -10.81 20.78 -7.15
CA ARG A 119 -9.63 21.64 -7.24
C ARG A 119 -8.32 20.90 -7.50
N MET A 120 -8.23 19.64 -7.12
CA MET A 120 -7.02 18.84 -7.32
C MET A 120 -7.09 18.05 -8.62
N GLU A 121 -5.93 17.67 -9.14
CA GLU A 121 -5.86 16.74 -10.26
C GLU A 121 -6.59 15.44 -9.89
N PHE A 122 -7.58 15.08 -10.69
CA PHE A 122 -8.42 13.92 -10.44
C PHE A 122 -7.83 12.68 -11.09
N VAL A 123 -7.26 11.82 -10.27
CA VAL A 123 -6.71 10.53 -10.69
C VAL A 123 -7.76 9.45 -10.44
N THR A 124 -8.33 8.91 -11.52
CA THR A 124 -9.33 7.84 -11.42
C THR A 124 -8.71 6.58 -10.86
N TRP A 125 -9.29 6.06 -9.79
CA TRP A 125 -8.95 4.77 -9.23
C TRP A 125 -9.69 3.67 -9.99
N THR A 126 -8.97 2.61 -10.33
CA THR A 126 -9.53 1.41 -10.96
C THR A 126 -9.38 0.23 -10.01
N ALA A 127 -10.43 -0.54 -9.85
CA ALA A 127 -10.42 -1.71 -8.98
C ALA A 127 -9.40 -2.75 -9.46
N PRO A 128 -8.48 -3.21 -8.60
CA PRO A 128 -7.68 -4.40 -8.90
C PRO A 128 -8.59 -5.62 -9.14
N SER A 129 -8.12 -6.57 -9.94
CA SER A 129 -8.91 -7.79 -10.21
C SER A 129 -9.27 -8.52 -8.91
N PRO A 130 -10.36 -9.31 -8.88
CA PRO A 130 -10.73 -10.10 -7.71
C PRO A 130 -9.58 -11.00 -7.24
N GLN A 131 -8.84 -11.61 -8.15
CA GLN A 131 -7.69 -12.48 -7.86
C GLN A 131 -6.55 -11.71 -7.15
N ILE A 132 -6.23 -10.50 -7.62
CA ILE A 132 -5.20 -9.65 -6.98
C ILE A 132 -5.66 -9.22 -5.59
N ARG A 133 -6.94 -8.89 -5.40
CA ARG A 133 -7.48 -8.53 -4.09
C ARG A 133 -7.47 -9.71 -3.11
N GLU A 134 -7.82 -10.90 -3.57
CA GLU A 134 -7.74 -12.13 -2.80
C GLU A 134 -6.30 -12.42 -2.39
N LEU A 135 -5.37 -12.37 -3.35
CA LEU A 135 -3.94 -12.56 -3.10
C LEU A 135 -3.41 -11.56 -2.05
N ARG A 136 -3.82 -10.29 -2.14
CA ARG A 136 -3.45 -9.26 -1.15
C ARG A 136 -3.98 -9.58 0.24
N ALA A 137 -5.22 -10.04 0.35
CA ALA A 137 -5.82 -10.40 1.64
C ALA A 137 -5.06 -11.57 2.28
N ILE A 138 -4.75 -12.61 1.49
CA ILE A 138 -3.95 -13.77 1.93
C ILE A 138 -2.53 -13.31 2.35
N ALA A 139 -1.86 -12.53 1.52
CA ALA A 139 -0.51 -12.02 1.81
C ALA A 139 -0.45 -11.24 3.13
N ARG A 140 -1.43 -10.38 3.39
CA ARG A 140 -1.56 -9.63 4.64
C ARG A 140 -1.84 -10.55 5.83
N ARG A 141 -2.64 -11.60 5.65
CA ARG A 141 -2.89 -12.58 6.71
C ARG A 141 -1.64 -13.39 7.04
N ILE A 142 -0.90 -13.85 6.04
CA ILE A 142 0.42 -14.51 6.22
C ILE A 142 1.35 -13.59 7.02
N ALA A 143 1.42 -12.32 6.63
CA ALA A 143 2.27 -11.35 7.32
C ALA A 143 1.88 -11.16 8.81
N ALA A 144 0.60 -11.10 9.13
CA ALA A 144 0.11 -11.01 10.49
C ALA A 144 0.47 -12.25 11.30
N LEU A 145 0.22 -13.44 10.75
CA LEU A 145 0.57 -14.72 11.40
C LEU A 145 2.08 -14.87 11.61
N THR A 146 2.91 -14.39 10.67
CA THR A 146 4.37 -14.39 10.81
C THR A 146 4.82 -13.53 12.00
N VAL A 147 4.20 -12.37 12.22
CA VAL A 147 4.47 -11.52 13.39
C VAL A 147 4.04 -12.22 14.68
N GLU A 148 2.85 -12.83 14.68
CA GLU A 148 2.35 -13.61 15.84
C GLU A 148 3.31 -14.75 16.17
N LYS A 149 3.73 -15.54 15.16
CA LYS A 149 4.71 -16.63 15.33
C LYS A 149 6.04 -16.12 15.91
N SER A 150 6.55 -15.00 15.41
CA SER A 150 7.80 -14.41 15.92
C SER A 150 7.68 -14.00 17.39
N ARG A 151 6.52 -13.48 17.79
CA ARG A 151 6.24 -13.16 19.20
C ARG A 151 6.22 -14.42 20.07
N GLU A 152 5.60 -15.50 19.60
CA GLU A 152 5.59 -16.78 20.32
C GLU A 152 6.97 -17.42 20.41
N LEU A 153 7.78 -17.35 19.35
CA LEU A 153 9.18 -17.82 19.40
C LEU A 153 10.01 -17.04 20.43
N ASN A 154 9.81 -15.72 20.52
CA ASN A 154 10.48 -14.92 21.56
C ASN A 154 10.00 -15.30 22.98
N ARG A 155 8.71 -15.60 23.16
CA ARG A 155 8.18 -16.13 24.45
C ARG A 155 8.77 -17.49 24.76
N GLN A 156 8.86 -18.39 23.77
CA GLN A 156 9.48 -19.72 23.93
C GLN A 156 10.93 -19.58 24.36
N HIS A 157 11.69 -18.70 23.74
CA HIS A 157 13.09 -18.44 24.11
C HIS A 157 13.19 -17.90 25.54
N ALA A 158 12.36 -16.89 25.89
CA ALA A 158 12.37 -16.31 27.23
C ALA A 158 11.95 -17.32 28.30
N ALA A 159 10.90 -18.11 28.04
CA ALA A 159 10.45 -19.15 28.98
C ALA A 159 11.48 -20.28 29.16
N GLY A 160 12.25 -20.61 28.12
CA GLY A 160 13.31 -21.60 28.18
C GLY A 160 14.61 -21.12 28.89
N ALA A 161 14.72 -19.81 29.15
CA ALA A 161 15.91 -19.23 29.79
C ALA A 161 15.98 -19.51 31.33
N THR A 162 14.90 -19.98 31.94
CA THR A 162 14.83 -20.32 33.36
C THR A 162 14.34 -21.74 33.57
N ALA A 163 14.96 -22.46 34.52
CA ALA A 163 14.54 -23.82 34.92
C ALA A 163 13.20 -23.82 35.69
N ASP A 164 12.75 -22.67 36.18
CA ASP A 164 11.53 -22.54 36.99
C ASP A 164 10.25 -22.46 36.13
N THR A 165 10.37 -22.36 34.81
CA THR A 165 9.20 -22.36 33.93
C THR A 165 8.54 -23.74 33.90
N PRO A 166 7.26 -23.87 34.26
CA PRO A 166 6.56 -25.16 34.24
C PRO A 166 6.51 -25.75 32.82
N ALA A 167 6.72 -27.07 32.72
CA ALA A 167 6.73 -27.79 31.44
C ALA A 167 5.42 -27.61 30.65
N VAL A 168 4.28 -27.47 31.34
CA VAL A 168 2.98 -27.21 30.70
C VAL A 168 2.98 -25.90 29.92
N VAL A 169 3.63 -24.85 30.43
CA VAL A 169 3.74 -23.54 29.75
C VAL A 169 4.65 -23.65 28.52
N LEU A 170 5.82 -24.30 28.66
CA LEU A 170 6.71 -24.52 27.52
C LEU A 170 6.04 -25.32 26.39
N ASN A 171 5.27 -26.33 26.75
CA ASN A 171 4.54 -27.14 25.76
C ASN A 171 3.42 -26.34 25.09
N ASP A 172 2.65 -25.53 25.82
CA ASP A 172 1.59 -24.69 25.26
C ASP A 172 2.16 -23.74 24.21
N VAL A 173 3.23 -23.01 24.54
CA VAL A 173 3.90 -22.09 23.61
C VAL A 173 4.41 -22.84 22.36
N ALA A 174 5.02 -24.01 22.53
CA ALA A 174 5.49 -24.82 21.41
C ALA A 174 4.35 -25.33 20.52
N VAL A 175 3.20 -25.69 21.08
CA VAL A 175 2.00 -26.07 20.35
C VAL A 175 1.49 -24.89 19.54
N ASN A 176 1.44 -23.69 20.13
CA ASN A 176 0.97 -22.47 19.43
C ASN A 176 1.91 -22.11 18.27
N VAL A 177 3.24 -22.18 18.44
CA VAL A 177 4.21 -21.96 17.35
C VAL A 177 3.94 -22.90 16.17
N ARG A 178 3.73 -24.21 16.44
CA ARG A 178 3.40 -25.20 15.39
C ARG A 178 2.05 -24.92 14.74
N HIS A 179 1.06 -24.49 15.50
CA HIS A 179 -0.26 -24.12 14.98
C HIS A 179 -0.16 -22.92 14.03
N LEU A 180 0.54 -21.85 14.44
CA LEU A 180 0.75 -20.67 13.60
C LEU A 180 1.51 -21.02 12.30
N GLN A 181 2.52 -21.88 12.38
CA GLN A 181 3.26 -22.32 11.19
C GLN A 181 2.35 -23.06 10.20
N ARG A 182 1.56 -24.03 10.65
CA ARG A 182 0.63 -24.77 9.77
C ARG A 182 -0.33 -23.83 9.05
N ARG A 183 -0.88 -22.82 9.75
CA ARG A 183 -1.76 -21.82 9.15
C ARG A 183 -1.05 -20.99 8.07
N ILE A 184 0.20 -20.63 8.30
CA ILE A 184 1.03 -19.94 7.30
C ILE A 184 1.20 -20.82 6.07
N ASP A 185 1.62 -22.08 6.25
CA ASP A 185 1.86 -23.03 5.16
C ASP A 185 0.59 -23.30 4.32
N GLU A 186 -0.58 -23.34 4.96
CA GLU A 186 -1.89 -23.51 4.29
C GLU A 186 -2.22 -22.31 3.42
N LEU A 187 -2.04 -21.08 3.94
CA LEU A 187 -2.28 -19.86 3.18
C LEU A 187 -1.27 -19.67 2.06
N GLU A 188 -0.01 -20.03 2.25
CA GLU A 188 1.00 -20.00 1.19
C GLU A 188 0.66 -20.98 0.05
N ARG A 189 0.27 -22.21 0.38
CA ARG A 189 -0.19 -23.17 -0.65
C ARG A 189 -1.39 -22.64 -1.44
N HIS A 190 -2.35 -22.02 -0.76
CA HIS A 190 -3.51 -21.43 -1.43
C HIS A 190 -3.08 -20.27 -2.35
N ALA A 191 -2.23 -19.37 -1.88
CA ALA A 191 -1.69 -18.27 -2.69
C ALA A 191 -0.92 -18.78 -3.92
N LEU A 192 -0.08 -19.81 -3.76
CA LEU A 192 0.67 -20.42 -4.86
C LEU A 192 -0.26 -21.08 -5.88
N THR A 193 -1.36 -21.69 -5.45
CA THR A 193 -2.38 -22.24 -6.36
C THR A 193 -3.01 -21.14 -7.18
N LEU A 194 -3.41 -20.01 -6.58
CA LEU A 194 -3.94 -18.85 -7.30
C LEU A 194 -2.93 -18.30 -8.31
N ILE A 195 -1.68 -18.10 -7.87
CA ILE A 195 -0.61 -17.54 -8.72
C ILE A 195 -0.30 -18.47 -9.90
N THR A 196 -0.22 -19.78 -9.68
CA THR A 196 0.17 -20.74 -10.72
C THR A 196 -0.94 -21.01 -11.72
N ALA A 197 -2.21 -20.85 -11.32
CA ALA A 197 -3.38 -20.97 -12.18
C ALA A 197 -3.58 -19.73 -13.08
N ASP A 198 -3.05 -18.57 -12.70
CA ASP A 198 -3.21 -17.32 -13.44
C ASP A 198 -2.04 -17.12 -14.42
N PRO A 199 -2.31 -17.01 -15.74
CA PRO A 199 -1.28 -16.88 -16.77
C PRO A 199 -0.51 -15.56 -16.69
N GLU A 200 -1.05 -14.51 -16.06
CA GLU A 200 -0.38 -13.22 -15.90
C GLU A 200 0.46 -13.20 -14.61
N LEU A 201 -0.05 -13.76 -13.52
CA LEU A 201 0.64 -13.75 -12.23
C LEU A 201 1.84 -14.69 -12.20
N LYS A 202 1.74 -15.86 -12.80
CA LYS A 202 2.80 -16.88 -12.81
C LYS A 202 4.15 -16.39 -13.36
N PRO A 203 4.22 -15.69 -14.51
CA PRO A 203 5.48 -15.11 -14.99
C PRO A 203 6.05 -14.05 -14.05
N ILE A 204 5.20 -13.19 -13.47
CA ILE A 204 5.62 -12.16 -12.53
C ILE A 204 6.22 -12.79 -11.26
N TYR A 205 5.56 -13.81 -10.73
CA TYR A 205 6.04 -14.56 -9.58
C TYR A 205 7.42 -15.19 -9.83
N LYS A 206 7.60 -15.90 -10.96
CA LYS A 206 8.89 -16.50 -11.33
C LYS A 206 10.00 -15.44 -11.42
N ARG A 207 9.67 -14.28 -11.98
CA ARG A 207 10.60 -13.15 -12.09
C ARG A 207 11.00 -12.61 -10.72
N LEU A 208 10.09 -12.50 -9.77
CA LEU A 208 10.42 -12.11 -8.40
C LEU A 208 11.38 -13.10 -7.74
N LEU A 209 11.20 -14.41 -7.96
CA LEU A 209 12.07 -15.46 -7.42
C LEU A 209 13.50 -15.41 -7.99
N SER A 210 13.74 -14.77 -9.13
CA SER A 210 15.10 -14.59 -9.65
C SER A 210 15.95 -13.62 -8.82
N VAL A 211 15.33 -12.82 -7.94
CA VAL A 211 16.03 -11.87 -7.07
C VAL A 211 16.56 -12.58 -5.84
N CYS A 212 17.86 -12.47 -5.59
CA CYS A 212 18.48 -13.02 -4.39
C CYS A 212 17.80 -12.48 -3.12
N GLY A 213 17.40 -13.38 -2.24
CA GLY A 213 16.69 -13.07 -0.99
C GLY A 213 15.16 -12.98 -1.10
N ILE A 214 14.59 -13.19 -2.31
CA ILE A 214 13.15 -13.33 -2.49
C ILE A 214 12.80 -14.81 -2.64
N ALA A 215 12.11 -15.36 -1.66
CA ALA A 215 11.50 -16.68 -1.67
C ALA A 215 9.96 -16.57 -1.76
N ASP A 216 9.27 -17.71 -1.77
CA ASP A 216 7.82 -17.82 -1.98
C ASP A 216 7.01 -16.86 -1.10
N THR A 217 7.20 -16.87 0.20
CA THR A 217 6.51 -15.98 1.15
C THR A 217 6.68 -14.51 0.76
N THR A 218 7.91 -14.12 0.43
CA THR A 218 8.23 -12.73 0.06
C THR A 218 7.62 -12.37 -1.29
N ALA A 219 7.69 -13.28 -2.28
CA ALA A 219 7.10 -13.08 -3.61
C ALA A 219 5.57 -12.93 -3.53
N ILE A 220 4.89 -13.78 -2.74
CA ILE A 220 3.44 -13.68 -2.48
C ILE A 220 3.10 -12.31 -1.88
N GLN A 221 3.84 -11.87 -0.87
CA GLN A 221 3.60 -10.59 -0.21
C GLN A 221 3.87 -9.40 -1.15
N LEU A 222 4.93 -9.44 -1.96
CA LEU A 222 5.24 -8.40 -2.95
C LEU A 222 4.16 -8.33 -4.03
N LEU A 223 3.71 -9.47 -4.58
CA LEU A 223 2.61 -9.50 -5.54
C LEU A 223 1.35 -8.84 -4.98
N GLY A 224 0.96 -9.22 -3.76
CA GLY A 224 -0.24 -8.67 -3.12
C GLY A 224 -0.18 -7.16 -2.89
N GLU A 225 0.99 -6.58 -2.61
CA GLU A 225 1.10 -5.14 -2.35
C GLU A 225 1.46 -4.32 -3.60
N LEU A 226 2.18 -4.87 -4.57
CA LEU A 226 2.62 -4.12 -5.75
C LEU A 226 1.60 -4.12 -6.89
N LEU A 227 0.86 -5.23 -7.09
CA LEU A 227 -0.10 -5.32 -8.20
C LEU A 227 -1.42 -4.58 -7.98
N VAL A 228 -1.67 -4.08 -6.77
CA VAL A 228 -2.79 -3.17 -6.49
C VAL A 228 -2.46 -1.71 -6.76
N LEU A 229 -1.19 -1.39 -7.03
CA LEU A 229 -0.76 -0.03 -7.36
C LEU A 229 -1.15 0.30 -8.81
N PRO A 230 -1.49 1.57 -9.10
CA PRO A 230 -1.75 2.01 -10.46
C PRO A 230 -0.61 1.63 -11.41
N ALA A 231 -0.98 1.11 -12.58
CA ALA A 231 -0.01 0.60 -13.56
C ALA A 231 0.90 1.70 -14.14
N ASP A 232 0.51 2.95 -14.11
CA ASP A 232 1.24 4.11 -14.62
C ASP A 232 2.23 4.72 -13.60
N MET A 233 2.22 4.24 -12.35
CA MET A 233 3.15 4.73 -11.33
C MET A 233 4.61 4.52 -11.74
N SER A 234 5.40 5.56 -11.62
CA SER A 234 6.85 5.52 -11.79
C SER A 234 7.57 4.85 -10.61
N ALA A 235 8.82 4.45 -10.80
CA ALA A 235 9.65 3.91 -9.72
C ALA A 235 9.81 4.88 -8.54
N ARG A 236 9.85 6.19 -8.80
CA ARG A 236 9.92 7.23 -7.74
C ARG A 236 8.63 7.27 -6.92
N GLN A 237 7.49 7.12 -7.56
CA GLN A 237 6.19 7.06 -6.88
C GLN A 237 6.04 5.78 -6.05
N TRP A 238 6.56 4.63 -6.51
CA TRP A 238 6.62 3.41 -5.70
C TRP A 238 7.46 3.61 -4.43
N VAL A 239 8.61 4.29 -4.55
CA VAL A 239 9.45 4.63 -3.40
C VAL A 239 8.73 5.57 -2.43
N ALA A 240 8.06 6.61 -2.94
CA ALA A 240 7.26 7.51 -2.12
C ALA A 240 6.08 6.77 -1.46
N HIS A 241 5.37 5.92 -2.23
CA HIS A 241 4.27 5.09 -1.71
C HIS A 241 4.71 4.14 -0.59
N SER A 242 5.94 3.61 -0.68
CA SER A 242 6.52 2.77 0.38
C SER A 242 7.09 3.57 1.55
N GLY A 243 7.23 4.90 1.43
CA GLY A 243 7.86 5.75 2.43
C GLY A 243 9.37 5.52 2.60
N LEU A 244 10.03 5.03 1.54
CA LEU A 244 11.49 4.88 1.44
C LEU A 244 12.16 6.13 0.82
N ASP A 245 11.39 7.13 0.43
CA ASP A 245 11.88 8.44 0.00
C ASP A 245 12.56 9.18 1.14
N VAL A 246 13.58 9.98 0.81
CA VAL A 246 14.33 10.75 1.80
C VAL A 246 13.63 12.08 2.04
N ARG A 247 13.34 12.37 3.31
CA ARG A 247 12.82 13.66 3.75
C ARG A 247 13.97 14.56 4.22
N HIS A 248 14.11 15.69 3.57
CA HIS A 248 14.98 16.78 4.00
C HIS A 248 14.16 17.81 4.80
N VAL A 249 14.74 18.31 5.89
CA VAL A 249 14.12 19.38 6.69
C VAL A 249 15.21 20.41 6.94
N ASN A 250 15.21 21.43 6.10
CA ASN A 250 16.10 22.58 6.22
C ASN A 250 15.24 23.85 6.22
N SER A 251 15.51 24.76 7.13
CA SER A 251 14.85 26.06 7.19
C SER A 251 15.85 27.12 7.65
N GLY A 252 16.09 28.09 6.78
CA GLY A 252 17.10 29.14 7.01
C GLY A 252 18.49 28.57 7.29
N THR A 253 19.26 29.28 8.11
CA THR A 253 20.62 28.92 8.50
C THR A 253 20.67 28.03 9.76
N SER A 254 19.60 27.99 10.56
CA SER A 254 19.57 27.37 11.88
C SER A 254 18.97 25.97 11.95
N VAL A 255 18.15 25.57 10.99
CA VAL A 255 17.48 24.26 11.03
C VAL A 255 18.01 23.35 9.95
N HIS A 256 18.93 22.45 10.34
CA HIS A 256 19.46 21.38 9.49
C HIS A 256 19.25 20.02 10.16
N LYS A 257 18.15 19.32 9.83
CA LYS A 257 17.93 17.98 10.39
C LYS A 257 18.59 16.92 9.53
N VAL A 258 19.19 15.93 10.18
CA VAL A 258 19.76 14.75 9.48
C VAL A 258 18.66 14.11 8.61
N PRO A 259 18.90 13.94 7.31
CA PRO A 259 17.94 13.33 6.41
C PRO A 259 17.56 11.90 6.84
N ARG A 260 16.27 11.61 6.81
CA ARG A 260 15.71 10.29 7.16
C ARG A 260 14.67 9.90 6.11
N ILE A 261 14.38 8.61 5.99
CA ILE A 261 13.24 8.17 5.18
C ILE A 261 11.94 8.76 5.72
N SER A 262 11.01 9.06 4.84
CA SER A 262 9.75 9.74 5.20
C SER A 262 8.88 8.88 6.11
N LYS A 263 8.92 7.55 5.94
CA LYS A 263 8.00 6.56 6.54
C LYS A 263 6.52 6.87 6.26
N GLN A 264 6.25 7.75 5.29
CA GLN A 264 4.91 8.17 4.88
C GLN A 264 4.47 7.30 3.71
N GLY A 265 3.71 6.26 4.01
CA GLY A 265 3.24 5.32 2.99
C GLY A 265 3.12 3.91 3.54
N ASP A 266 3.00 2.93 2.65
CA ASP A 266 2.73 1.56 3.03
C ASP A 266 3.91 0.94 3.81
N ALA A 267 3.65 0.63 5.08
CA ALA A 267 4.63 -0.01 5.95
C ALA A 267 4.86 -1.48 5.59
N ASN A 268 3.90 -2.13 4.90
CA ASN A 268 4.04 -3.53 4.51
C ASN A 268 5.14 -3.70 3.49
N ILE A 269 5.18 -2.85 2.45
CA ILE A 269 6.25 -2.89 1.43
C ILE A 269 7.62 -2.71 2.08
N ARG A 270 7.77 -1.76 3.01
CA ARG A 270 9.04 -1.58 3.73
C ARG A 270 9.45 -2.81 4.54
N ARG A 271 8.49 -3.44 5.23
CA ARG A 271 8.73 -4.65 6.02
C ARG A 271 9.13 -5.82 5.14
N ILE A 272 8.42 -6.02 4.02
CA ILE A 272 8.68 -7.11 3.07
C ILE A 272 10.08 -6.99 2.48
N LEU A 273 10.53 -5.78 2.14
CA LEU A 273 11.84 -5.54 1.50
C LEU A 273 13.04 -5.68 2.44
N TYR A 274 12.84 -5.72 3.76
CA TYR A 274 13.94 -5.75 4.72
C TYR A 274 14.80 -7.01 4.61
N MET A 275 14.16 -8.19 4.67
CA MET A 275 14.89 -9.48 4.60
C MET A 275 15.53 -9.71 3.23
N PRO A 276 14.85 -9.48 2.10
CA PRO A 276 15.51 -9.53 0.78
C PRO A 276 16.73 -8.60 0.68
N ALA A 277 16.64 -7.38 1.19
CA ALA A 277 17.76 -6.46 1.17
C ALA A 277 18.93 -6.96 2.02
N LEU A 278 18.63 -7.52 3.19
CA LEU A 278 19.65 -8.10 4.09
C LEU A 278 20.36 -9.29 3.44
N VAL A 279 19.59 -10.24 2.90
CA VAL A 279 20.13 -11.44 2.23
C VAL A 279 20.91 -11.05 0.97
N ALA A 280 20.36 -10.19 0.12
CA ALA A 280 21.05 -9.75 -1.09
C ALA A 280 22.33 -8.95 -0.76
N SER A 281 22.36 -8.16 0.31
CA SER A 281 23.57 -7.45 0.73
C SER A 281 24.71 -8.38 1.19
N GLN A 282 24.42 -9.64 1.50
CA GLN A 282 25.39 -10.65 1.90
C GLN A 282 25.78 -11.60 0.76
N HIS A 283 24.84 -11.95 -0.11
CA HIS A 283 24.97 -13.08 -1.04
C HIS A 283 24.91 -12.70 -2.53
N GLU A 284 24.45 -11.49 -2.87
CA GLU A 284 24.42 -11.04 -4.26
C GLU A 284 25.57 -10.05 -4.52
N PRO A 285 26.53 -10.38 -5.41
CA PRO A 285 27.78 -9.60 -5.55
C PRO A 285 27.59 -8.12 -5.84
N HIS A 286 26.65 -7.77 -6.71
CA HIS A 286 26.39 -6.37 -7.10
C HIS A 286 25.70 -5.58 -5.98
N VAL A 287 24.81 -6.22 -5.20
CA VAL A 287 24.15 -5.61 -4.04
C VAL A 287 25.13 -5.47 -2.89
N HIS A 288 25.94 -6.50 -2.64
CA HIS A 288 27.01 -6.48 -1.64
C HIS A 288 27.97 -5.31 -1.89
N ALA A 289 28.51 -5.21 -3.11
CA ALA A 289 29.40 -4.12 -3.48
C ALA A 289 28.77 -2.73 -3.32
N PHE A 290 27.45 -2.59 -3.52
CA PHE A 290 26.74 -1.34 -3.25
C PHE A 290 26.63 -1.08 -1.74
N TYR A 291 26.31 -2.10 -0.96
CA TYR A 291 26.22 -2.00 0.49
C TYR A 291 27.55 -1.59 1.11
N GLU A 292 28.65 -2.27 0.74
CA GLU A 292 30.01 -1.97 1.22
C GLU A 292 30.47 -0.54 0.83
N GLN A 293 30.14 -0.08 -0.38
CA GLN A 293 30.41 1.31 -0.78
C GLN A 293 29.73 2.32 0.15
N LEU A 294 28.50 2.03 0.59
CA LEU A 294 27.76 2.92 1.49
C LEU A 294 28.37 2.93 2.90
N LEU A 295 28.86 1.77 3.38
CA LEU A 295 29.59 1.67 4.64
C LEU A 295 30.91 2.44 4.58
N ALA A 296 31.69 2.26 3.51
CA ALA A 296 32.94 2.98 3.27
C ALA A 296 32.73 4.51 3.19
N ALA A 297 31.54 4.95 2.70
CA ALA A 297 31.13 6.35 2.70
C ALA A 297 30.59 6.84 4.07
N GLY A 298 30.81 6.07 5.15
CA GLY A 298 30.46 6.45 6.52
C GLY A 298 28.97 6.29 6.90
N LYS A 299 28.16 5.57 6.09
CA LYS A 299 26.77 5.28 6.48
C LYS A 299 26.72 4.17 7.52
N LYS A 300 25.80 4.31 8.49
CA LYS A 300 25.55 3.25 9.45
C LYS A 300 24.92 2.03 8.75
N PRO A 301 25.14 0.78 9.24
CA PRO A 301 24.64 -0.45 8.58
C PRO A 301 23.17 -0.41 8.23
N LEU A 302 22.30 0.02 9.16
CA LEU A 302 20.87 0.13 8.90
C LEU A 302 20.53 1.21 7.83
N GLN A 303 21.29 2.30 7.77
CA GLN A 303 21.10 3.32 6.72
C GLN A 303 21.49 2.79 5.34
N ALA A 304 22.60 2.04 5.26
CA ALA A 304 23.04 1.39 4.03
C ALA A 304 22.00 0.34 3.59
N LEU A 305 21.50 -0.48 4.51
CA LEU A 305 20.46 -1.48 4.23
C LEU A 305 19.17 -0.84 3.70
N VAL A 306 18.72 0.26 4.29
CA VAL A 306 17.52 0.99 3.81
C VAL A 306 17.76 1.58 2.40
N ALA A 307 18.98 1.99 2.09
CA ALA A 307 19.31 2.43 0.73
C ALA A 307 19.27 1.24 -0.27
N VAL A 308 19.71 0.05 0.14
CA VAL A 308 19.56 -1.20 -0.63
C VAL A 308 18.07 -1.50 -0.85
N MET A 309 17.22 -1.47 0.19
CA MET A 309 15.76 -1.66 0.07
C MET A 309 15.14 -0.74 -0.99
N ARG A 310 15.49 0.54 -0.93
CA ARG A 310 15.02 1.54 -1.90
C ARG A 310 15.46 1.19 -3.32
N LYS A 311 16.72 0.79 -3.51
CA LYS A 311 17.26 0.46 -4.82
C LYS A 311 16.71 -0.86 -5.35
N LEU A 312 16.46 -1.85 -4.48
CA LEU A 312 15.75 -3.07 -4.84
C LEU A 312 14.33 -2.77 -5.33
N LEU A 313 13.60 -1.86 -4.68
CA LEU A 313 12.27 -1.48 -5.13
C LEU A 313 12.29 -0.84 -6.53
N HIS A 314 13.31 -0.02 -6.84
CA HIS A 314 13.53 0.49 -8.19
C HIS A 314 13.82 -0.64 -9.20
N ALA A 315 14.64 -1.61 -8.83
CA ALA A 315 14.95 -2.76 -9.67
C ALA A 315 13.71 -3.61 -9.94
N LEU A 316 12.93 -3.93 -8.91
CA LEU A 316 11.66 -4.66 -9.03
C LEU A 316 10.69 -3.93 -9.97
N TRP A 317 10.55 -2.62 -9.84
CA TRP A 317 9.75 -1.82 -10.76
C TRP A 317 10.23 -1.98 -12.21
N GLY A 318 11.54 -1.88 -12.43
CA GLY A 318 12.14 -2.03 -13.76
C GLY A 318 11.90 -3.43 -14.34
N MET A 319 12.14 -4.48 -13.56
CA MET A 319 11.92 -5.87 -13.96
C MET A 319 10.47 -6.13 -14.38
N LEU A 320 9.50 -5.62 -13.64
CA LEU A 320 8.08 -5.77 -13.95
C LEU A 320 7.66 -4.98 -15.19
N ARG A 321 8.26 -3.82 -15.43
CA ARG A 321 7.99 -3.00 -16.61
C ARG A 321 8.60 -3.53 -17.89
N THR A 322 9.81 -4.09 -17.81
CA THR A 322 10.55 -4.60 -18.98
C THR A 322 10.34 -6.10 -19.19
N ASN A 323 9.60 -6.76 -18.32
CA ASN A 323 9.41 -8.21 -18.33
C ASN A 323 10.72 -9.01 -18.33
N THR A 324 11.74 -8.52 -17.59
CA THR A 324 13.07 -9.16 -17.50
C THR A 324 13.33 -9.70 -16.10
N ASP A 325 14.09 -10.77 -16.00
CA ASP A 325 14.58 -11.32 -14.75
C ASP A 325 15.64 -10.42 -14.10
N TRP A 326 16.06 -10.78 -12.89
CA TRP A 326 17.10 -10.06 -12.16
C TRP A 326 18.42 -10.02 -12.94
N ASP A 327 18.99 -8.84 -12.99
CA ASP A 327 20.32 -8.59 -13.55
C ASP A 327 21.09 -7.69 -12.59
N GLY A 328 22.04 -8.26 -11.86
CA GLY A 328 22.86 -7.54 -10.90
C GLY A 328 23.70 -6.42 -11.54
N ALA A 329 24.10 -6.58 -12.79
CA ALA A 329 24.86 -5.55 -13.50
C ALA A 329 24.03 -4.27 -13.74
N LYS A 330 22.70 -4.39 -13.91
CA LYS A 330 21.79 -3.24 -13.96
C LYS A 330 21.58 -2.61 -12.58
N PHE A 331 21.68 -3.41 -11.52
CA PHE A 331 21.62 -2.87 -10.16
C PHE A 331 22.89 -2.04 -9.86
N ARG A 332 24.08 -2.57 -10.14
CA ARG A 332 25.36 -1.87 -10.01
C ARG A 332 26.42 -2.55 -10.86
N LYS A 333 27.16 -1.79 -11.67
CA LYS A 333 28.35 -2.31 -12.32
C LYS A 333 29.45 -2.56 -11.28
N LEU A 334 30.01 -3.76 -11.28
CA LEU A 334 31.22 -4.04 -10.50
C LEU A 334 32.43 -3.37 -11.16
N PRO A 335 33.45 -2.94 -10.39
CA PRO A 335 34.72 -2.57 -10.94
C PRO A 335 35.24 -3.74 -11.78
N GLN A 336 35.77 -3.46 -12.98
CA GLN A 336 36.48 -4.48 -13.72
C GLN A 336 37.70 -4.87 -12.87
N ALA A 337 37.91 -6.18 -12.69
CA ALA A 337 39.12 -6.67 -12.07
C ALA A 337 40.30 -6.18 -12.93
N ALA A 338 41.20 -5.42 -12.31
CA ALA A 338 42.43 -4.94 -12.94
C ALA A 338 43.40 -6.09 -13.22
#